data_c7a23d93865b496de4aa2ee3151fc8fd
#
_entry.id   c7a23d93865b496de4aa2ee3151fc8fd
#
_cell.length_a   1.000
_cell.length_b   1.000
_cell.length_c   1.000
_cell.angle_alpha   90.00
_cell.angle_beta   90.00
_cell.angle_gamma   90.00
#
_symmetry.space_group_name_H-M   'P 1'
#
loop_
_entity.id
_entity.type
_entity.pdbx_description
1 polymer ?
#
loop_
_entity_poly.entity_id
_entity_poly.type
_entity_poly.pdbx_seq_one_letter_code
_entity_poly.pdbx_strand_id
1 'polypeptide(L)'
;MPFERCISNEDKEGDYFMKNIFSREELLIGKENVEKLKKSKVAVFGIGGVGSYVVEALARAGIGNFVLVDNDNIDITNINRQIIATTKTIGKAKVEVAKERILEINPDAKVNTYKEFYMPDNKIELTSNISYIVDAIDTVTAKIALIQEADALNIPIISSMGTGNKLEPTKFEVEDIYKTSVCPLAKVMRKELKNRGIKKLKVVYSKEEPIRLEINSNNKVPG
;
A
#
# COMPACT_ATOMS: atom_id res chain seq x y z
N MET A 1 -18.31 -25.49 2.92
CA MET A 1 -19.57 -25.21 3.64
C MET A 1 -19.96 -23.79 3.35
N PRO A 2 -21.16 -23.51 2.84
CA PRO A 2 -21.58 -22.14 2.54
C PRO A 2 -21.86 -21.39 3.84
N PHE A 3 -21.42 -20.15 3.90
CA PHE A 3 -21.77 -19.20 4.96
C PHE A 3 -23.26 -18.87 4.84
N GLU A 4 -24.10 -19.60 5.55
CA GLU A 4 -25.50 -19.26 5.71
C GLU A 4 -25.72 -18.46 6.99
N ARG A 5 -26.32 -17.27 6.80
CA ARG A 5 -27.19 -16.53 7.70
C ARG A 5 -26.71 -16.19 9.11
N CYS A 6 -26.30 -14.97 9.30
CA CYS A 6 -26.54 -14.28 10.57
C CYS A 6 -27.92 -13.58 10.52
N ILE A 7 -28.73 -13.93 11.48
CA ILE A 7 -30.15 -13.78 11.71
C ILE A 7 -30.58 -12.31 11.81
N SER A 8 -31.74 -12.03 11.24
CA SER A 8 -32.56 -10.84 11.29
C SER A 8 -33.00 -10.46 12.69
N ASN A 9 -32.91 -9.19 13.06
CA ASN A 9 -33.83 -8.55 14.00
C ASN A 9 -34.82 -7.71 13.21
N GLU A 10 -36.09 -8.02 13.37
CA GLU A 10 -37.22 -7.27 12.84
C GLU A 10 -37.30 -5.91 13.54
N ASP A 11 -37.08 -4.84 12.79
CA ASP A 11 -37.62 -3.52 13.11
C ASP A 11 -38.44 -3.02 11.94
N LYS A 12 -39.64 -2.54 12.29
CA LYS A 12 -40.79 -2.25 11.43
C LYS A 12 -40.48 -1.14 10.43
N GLU A 13 -40.98 -1.40 9.20
CA GLU A 13 -41.11 -0.51 8.04
C GLU A 13 -39.82 -0.16 7.25
N GLY A 14 -39.63 -0.88 6.10
CA GLY A 14 -39.19 -0.31 4.77
C GLY A 14 -37.77 -0.60 4.52
N ASP A 15 -36.86 -0.97 4.55
CA ASP A 15 -35.62 -1.43 3.91
C ASP A 15 -34.90 -2.49 4.77
N TYR A 16 -35.01 -3.72 4.38
CA TYR A 16 -34.19 -4.80 4.91
C TYR A 16 -32.71 -4.47 4.59
N PHE A 17 -32.03 -3.84 5.52
CA PHE A 17 -30.60 -3.61 5.46
C PHE A 17 -29.90 -4.97 5.66
N MET A 18 -29.70 -5.72 4.58
CA MET A 18 -28.92 -6.94 4.64
C MET A 18 -27.50 -6.59 5.08
N LYS A 19 -27.12 -6.96 6.30
CA LYS A 19 -25.77 -6.75 6.81
C LYS A 19 -24.78 -7.52 5.96
N ASN A 20 -23.84 -6.79 5.36
CA ASN A 20 -22.69 -7.33 4.64
C ASN A 20 -21.40 -6.84 5.29
N ILE A 21 -20.25 -7.34 4.85
CA ILE A 21 -18.94 -6.99 5.43
C ILE A 21 -18.59 -5.50 5.33
N PHE A 22 -19.26 -4.74 4.43
CA PHE A 22 -19.05 -3.31 4.21
C PHE A 22 -20.20 -2.43 4.71
N SER A 23 -21.14 -2.98 5.48
CA SER A 23 -22.35 -2.23 5.90
C SER A 23 -22.04 -0.94 6.67
N ARG A 24 -20.98 -0.93 7.50
CA ARG A 24 -20.57 0.28 8.22
C ARG A 24 -19.94 1.33 7.32
N GLU A 25 -19.21 0.89 6.31
CA GLU A 25 -18.64 1.75 5.28
C GLU A 25 -19.77 2.38 4.44
N GLU A 26 -20.76 1.58 4.06
CA GLU A 26 -21.95 2.05 3.33
C GLU A 26 -22.72 3.15 4.09
N LEU A 27 -22.78 3.05 5.42
CA LEU A 27 -23.39 4.11 6.24
C LEU A 27 -22.58 5.42 6.23
N LEU A 28 -21.26 5.33 6.11
CA LEU A 28 -20.37 6.49 6.15
C LEU A 28 -20.25 7.19 4.81
N ILE A 29 -20.00 6.43 3.73
CA ILE A 29 -19.69 6.99 2.40
C ILE A 29 -20.80 6.74 1.36
N GLY A 30 -21.82 5.98 1.71
CA GLY A 30 -22.93 5.60 0.83
C GLY A 30 -22.64 4.38 -0.02
N LYS A 31 -23.69 3.63 -0.34
CA LYS A 31 -23.62 2.38 -1.12
C LYS A 31 -22.96 2.59 -2.50
N GLU A 32 -23.26 3.70 -3.17
CA GLU A 32 -22.68 4.00 -4.49
C GLU A 32 -21.14 4.10 -4.43
N ASN A 33 -20.58 4.74 -3.39
CA ASN A 33 -19.13 4.86 -3.25
C ASN A 33 -18.48 3.53 -2.87
N VAL A 34 -19.12 2.69 -2.08
CA VAL A 34 -18.64 1.32 -1.82
C VAL A 34 -18.62 0.51 -3.12
N GLU A 35 -19.61 0.63 -3.98
CA GLU A 35 -19.60 -0.03 -5.30
C GLU A 35 -18.50 0.52 -6.22
N LYS A 36 -18.13 1.80 -6.11
CA LYS A 36 -16.95 2.34 -6.82
C LYS A 36 -15.65 1.71 -6.31
N LEU A 37 -15.51 1.55 -4.97
CA LEU A 37 -14.34 0.89 -4.39
C LEU A 37 -14.22 -0.56 -4.85
N LYS A 38 -15.32 -1.32 -4.86
CA LYS A 38 -15.34 -2.71 -5.37
C LYS A 38 -14.90 -2.82 -6.83
N LYS A 39 -15.20 -1.83 -7.66
CA LYS A 39 -14.79 -1.78 -9.08
C LYS A 39 -13.37 -1.26 -9.25
N SER A 40 -12.82 -0.56 -8.29
CA SER A 40 -11.48 0.04 -8.38
C SER A 40 -10.40 -1.03 -8.39
N LYS A 41 -9.33 -0.77 -9.16
CA LYS A 41 -8.10 -1.56 -9.20
C LYS A 41 -6.95 -0.73 -8.63
N VAL A 42 -6.35 -1.20 -7.55
CA VAL A 42 -5.21 -0.55 -6.90
C VAL A 42 -3.97 -1.39 -7.05
N ALA A 43 -2.88 -0.78 -7.53
CA ALA A 43 -1.57 -1.41 -7.61
C ALA A 43 -0.72 -0.96 -6.41
N VAL A 44 -0.17 -1.93 -5.67
CA VAL A 44 0.69 -1.68 -4.51
C VAL A 44 2.07 -2.25 -4.80
N PHE A 45 3.06 -1.38 -4.83
CA PHE A 45 4.46 -1.72 -5.06
C PHE A 45 5.23 -1.64 -3.75
N GLY A 46 5.83 -2.76 -3.34
CA GLY A 46 6.46 -2.96 -2.05
C GLY A 46 5.45 -3.38 -0.97
N ILE A 47 5.56 -4.63 -0.50
CA ILE A 47 4.68 -5.22 0.53
C ILE A 47 5.48 -5.37 1.86
N GLY A 48 6.20 -4.31 2.18
CA GLY A 48 7.00 -4.20 3.40
C GLY A 48 6.24 -3.62 4.60
N GLY A 49 6.95 -2.87 5.45
CA GLY A 49 6.39 -2.25 6.67
C GLY A 49 5.29 -1.23 6.39
N VAL A 50 5.29 -0.58 5.23
CA VAL A 50 4.24 0.35 4.81
C VAL A 50 3.19 -0.36 3.96
N GLY A 51 3.62 -1.01 2.87
CA GLY A 51 2.68 -1.57 1.89
C GLY A 51 1.80 -2.69 2.45
N SER A 52 2.28 -3.49 3.40
CA SER A 52 1.46 -4.54 4.00
C SER A 52 0.27 -3.98 4.80
N TYR A 53 0.45 -2.87 5.51
CA TYR A 53 -0.65 -2.18 6.19
C TYR A 53 -1.60 -1.47 5.21
N VAL A 54 -1.07 -0.92 4.12
CA VAL A 54 -1.89 -0.35 3.05
C VAL A 54 -2.80 -1.41 2.44
N VAL A 55 -2.27 -2.59 2.12
CA VAL A 55 -3.04 -3.71 1.59
C VAL A 55 -4.15 -4.13 2.54
N GLU A 56 -3.84 -4.29 3.84
CA GLU A 56 -4.83 -4.62 4.87
C GLU A 56 -5.96 -3.58 4.93
N ALA A 57 -5.61 -2.28 4.96
CA ALA A 57 -6.58 -1.21 5.01
C ALA A 57 -7.47 -1.14 3.76
N LEU A 58 -6.88 -1.27 2.56
CA LEU A 58 -7.61 -1.25 1.30
C LEU A 58 -8.56 -2.45 1.15
N ALA A 59 -8.15 -3.64 1.60
CA ALA A 59 -9.01 -4.83 1.59
C ALA A 59 -10.24 -4.62 2.47
N ARG A 60 -10.06 -4.04 3.68
CA ARG A 60 -11.14 -3.71 4.60
C ARG A 60 -12.04 -2.58 4.11
N ALA A 61 -11.50 -1.62 3.37
CA ALA A 61 -12.28 -0.56 2.72
C ALA A 61 -13.06 -1.04 1.49
N GLY A 62 -12.95 -2.31 1.09
CA GLY A 62 -13.74 -2.88 0.00
C GLY A 62 -13.16 -2.69 -1.40
N ILE A 63 -11.87 -2.41 -1.54
CA ILE A 63 -11.22 -2.47 -2.86
C ILE A 63 -11.39 -3.87 -3.44
N GLY A 64 -11.90 -3.95 -4.66
CA GLY A 64 -12.22 -5.23 -5.29
C GLY A 64 -11.13 -5.80 -6.19
N ASN A 65 -10.15 -5.00 -6.62
CA ASN A 65 -9.09 -5.50 -7.51
C ASN A 65 -7.72 -5.00 -7.05
N PHE A 66 -6.78 -5.92 -6.93
CA PHE A 66 -5.41 -5.63 -6.49
C PHE A 66 -4.38 -6.11 -7.51
N VAL A 67 -3.30 -5.33 -7.63
CA VAL A 67 -2.04 -5.72 -8.23
C VAL A 67 -0.97 -5.56 -7.14
N LEU A 68 -0.34 -6.65 -6.74
CA LEU A 68 0.69 -6.66 -5.68
C LEU A 68 2.05 -6.99 -6.29
N VAL A 69 3.04 -6.16 -6.01
CA VAL A 69 4.40 -6.28 -6.54
C VAL A 69 5.41 -6.22 -5.41
N ASP A 70 6.14 -7.30 -5.20
CA ASP A 70 7.25 -7.40 -4.25
C ASP A 70 8.06 -8.66 -4.56
N ASN A 71 9.38 -8.60 -4.57
CA ASN A 71 10.24 -9.74 -4.90
C ASN A 71 10.63 -10.60 -3.70
N ASP A 72 10.41 -10.11 -2.46
CA ASP A 72 10.93 -10.73 -1.26
C ASP A 72 10.09 -11.89 -0.75
N ASN A 73 10.76 -12.74 0.01
CA ASN A 73 10.11 -13.63 0.96
C ASN A 73 10.06 -12.96 2.35
N ILE A 74 9.17 -13.44 3.19
CA ILE A 74 9.07 -13.01 4.59
C ILE A 74 10.29 -13.54 5.36
N ASP A 75 10.99 -12.63 6.01
CA ASP A 75 12.11 -12.93 6.90
C ASP A 75 11.68 -12.76 8.37
N ILE A 76 12.37 -13.45 9.28
CA ILE A 76 12.10 -13.36 10.72
C ILE A 76 12.21 -11.92 11.25
N THR A 77 13.11 -11.13 10.67
CA THR A 77 13.31 -9.72 11.03
C THR A 77 12.17 -8.81 10.59
N ASN A 78 11.24 -9.31 9.77
CA ASN A 78 10.08 -8.55 9.33
C ASN A 78 8.93 -8.55 10.34
N ILE A 79 8.91 -9.51 11.27
CA ILE A 79 7.80 -9.74 12.23
C ILE A 79 7.50 -8.48 13.06
N ASN A 80 8.52 -7.71 13.39
CA ASN A 80 8.38 -6.52 14.23
C ASN A 80 7.61 -5.35 13.59
N ARG A 81 7.43 -5.35 12.23
CA ARG A 81 6.85 -4.19 11.53
C ARG A 81 6.01 -4.49 10.29
N GLN A 82 5.95 -5.74 9.81
CA GLN A 82 5.14 -6.10 8.65
C GLN A 82 3.95 -6.95 9.11
N ILE A 83 2.73 -6.48 8.85
CA ILE A 83 1.51 -7.12 9.38
C ILE A 83 1.32 -8.55 8.85
N ILE A 84 1.82 -8.84 7.64
CA ILE A 84 1.76 -10.18 7.03
C ILE A 84 2.82 -11.15 7.57
N ALA A 85 3.84 -10.61 8.28
CA ALA A 85 4.93 -11.41 8.81
C ALA A 85 4.58 -11.98 10.17
N THR A 86 4.52 -13.30 10.24
CA THR A 86 4.29 -14.09 11.46
C THR A 86 5.22 -15.29 11.48
N THR A 87 5.34 -15.98 12.60
CA THR A 87 6.13 -17.22 12.69
C THR A 87 5.67 -18.31 11.71
N LYS A 88 4.40 -18.25 11.25
CA LYS A 88 3.80 -19.21 10.30
C LYS A 88 4.04 -18.84 8.83
N THR A 89 4.46 -17.60 8.56
CA THR A 89 4.61 -17.09 7.19
C THR A 89 6.07 -16.87 6.78
N ILE A 90 7.04 -17.07 7.67
CA ILE A 90 8.48 -17.01 7.37
C ILE A 90 8.81 -17.90 6.18
N GLY A 91 9.60 -17.36 5.23
CA GLY A 91 10.03 -18.04 4.00
C GLY A 91 9.04 -18.00 2.85
N LYS A 92 7.77 -17.65 3.09
CA LYS A 92 6.76 -17.49 2.03
C LYS A 92 6.94 -16.18 1.29
N ALA A 93 6.56 -16.13 0.01
CA ALA A 93 6.56 -14.89 -0.77
C ALA A 93 5.59 -13.86 -0.17
N LYS A 94 6.04 -12.60 0.00
CA LYS A 94 5.23 -11.53 0.60
C LYS A 94 3.92 -11.31 -0.18
N VAL A 95 3.99 -11.29 -1.50
CA VAL A 95 2.81 -11.08 -2.36
C VAL A 95 1.76 -12.17 -2.22
N GLU A 96 2.18 -13.43 -2.03
CA GLU A 96 1.24 -14.55 -1.87
C GLU A 96 0.57 -14.52 -0.49
N VAL A 97 1.33 -14.23 0.57
CA VAL A 97 0.74 -14.10 1.92
C VAL A 97 -0.21 -12.90 2.00
N ALA A 98 0.13 -11.80 1.33
CA ALA A 98 -0.76 -10.64 1.24
C ALA A 98 -2.04 -10.97 0.46
N LYS A 99 -1.95 -11.76 -0.62
CA LYS A 99 -3.11 -12.24 -1.36
C LYS A 99 -4.00 -13.14 -0.51
N GLU A 100 -3.44 -14.12 0.19
CA GLU A 100 -4.18 -14.97 1.13
C GLU A 100 -4.94 -14.09 2.14
N ARG A 101 -4.24 -13.09 2.71
CA ARG A 101 -4.83 -12.16 3.68
C ARG A 101 -5.95 -11.31 3.12
N ILE A 102 -5.83 -10.79 1.89
CA ILE A 102 -6.91 -10.06 1.23
C ILE A 102 -8.14 -10.93 1.09
N LEU A 103 -7.97 -12.18 0.63
CA LEU A 103 -9.08 -13.10 0.39
C LEU A 103 -9.76 -13.58 1.67
N GLU A 104 -9.05 -13.62 2.81
CA GLU A 104 -9.66 -13.84 4.13
C GLU A 104 -10.56 -12.67 4.56
N ILE A 105 -10.24 -11.42 4.16
CA ILE A 105 -10.99 -10.22 4.51
C ILE A 105 -12.11 -9.96 3.50
N ASN A 106 -11.79 -10.04 2.22
CA ASN A 106 -12.69 -9.78 1.10
C ASN A 106 -12.61 -10.94 0.09
N PRO A 107 -13.42 -12.00 0.26
CA PRO A 107 -13.37 -13.19 -0.58
C PRO A 107 -13.66 -12.94 -2.07
N ASP A 108 -14.37 -11.85 -2.38
CA ASP A 108 -14.74 -11.48 -3.75
C ASP A 108 -13.64 -10.68 -4.48
N ALA A 109 -12.56 -10.32 -3.78
CA ALA A 109 -11.47 -9.54 -4.36
C ALA A 109 -10.69 -10.36 -5.40
N LYS A 110 -10.27 -9.68 -6.48
CA LYS A 110 -9.39 -10.23 -7.50
C LYS A 110 -7.97 -9.74 -7.24
N VAL A 111 -7.03 -10.65 -7.03
CA VAL A 111 -5.66 -10.31 -6.65
C VAL A 111 -4.66 -10.91 -7.64
N ASN A 112 -3.98 -10.05 -8.36
CA ASN A 112 -2.85 -10.41 -9.21
C ASN A 112 -1.55 -10.14 -8.44
N THR A 113 -0.67 -11.13 -8.39
CA THR A 113 0.61 -11.07 -7.69
C THR A 113 1.77 -11.14 -8.67
N TYR A 114 2.78 -10.30 -8.46
CA TYR A 114 4.04 -10.33 -9.19
C TYR A 114 5.19 -10.42 -8.18
N LYS A 115 5.80 -11.58 -8.09
CA LYS A 115 7.01 -11.80 -7.28
C LYS A 115 8.24 -11.33 -8.06
N GLU A 116 8.31 -10.05 -8.31
CA GLU A 116 9.32 -9.44 -9.16
C GLU A 116 9.89 -8.17 -8.54
N PHE A 117 11.15 -7.89 -8.85
CA PHE A 117 11.80 -6.64 -8.48
C PHE A 117 11.51 -5.60 -9.56
N TYR A 118 10.69 -4.59 -9.22
CA TYR A 118 10.34 -3.54 -10.18
C TYR A 118 11.53 -2.61 -10.42
N MET A 119 11.97 -2.51 -11.67
CA MET A 119 13.09 -1.67 -12.12
C MET A 119 12.80 -1.09 -13.51
N PRO A 120 13.53 -0.03 -13.95
CA PRO A 120 13.33 0.57 -15.27
C PRO A 120 13.42 -0.40 -16.45
N ASP A 121 14.22 -1.44 -16.34
CA ASP A 121 14.47 -2.48 -17.33
C ASP A 121 13.67 -3.77 -17.09
N ASN A 122 13.01 -3.90 -15.96
CA ASN A 122 12.11 -5.00 -15.62
C ASN A 122 10.77 -4.43 -15.13
N LYS A 123 10.00 -3.85 -16.05
CA LYS A 123 8.71 -3.24 -15.74
C LYS A 123 7.58 -4.25 -15.84
N ILE A 124 6.70 -4.18 -14.87
CA ILE A 124 5.39 -4.80 -14.96
C ILE A 124 4.52 -3.87 -15.78
N GLU A 125 3.87 -4.38 -16.80
CA GLU A 125 3.00 -3.57 -17.65
C GLU A 125 1.86 -2.95 -16.84
N LEU A 126 1.95 -1.64 -16.63
CA LEU A 126 0.87 -0.86 -16.05
C LEU A 126 -0.18 -0.58 -17.14
N THR A 127 -1.40 -0.95 -16.88
CA THR A 127 -2.50 -0.71 -17.80
C THR A 127 -3.36 0.46 -17.33
N SER A 128 -3.94 1.20 -18.26
CA SER A 128 -4.80 2.37 -17.98
C SER A 128 -6.04 2.07 -17.12
N ASN A 129 -6.32 0.79 -16.86
CA ASN A 129 -7.43 0.38 -16.00
C ASN A 129 -7.05 0.36 -14.50
N ILE A 130 -5.82 0.73 -14.13
CA ILE A 130 -5.42 0.93 -12.74
C ILE A 130 -5.99 2.26 -12.26
N SER A 131 -6.80 2.21 -11.21
CA SER A 131 -7.45 3.38 -10.63
C SER A 131 -6.49 4.21 -9.77
N TYR A 132 -5.52 3.56 -9.12
CA TYR A 132 -4.57 4.22 -8.23
C TYR A 132 -3.31 3.37 -8.01
N ILE A 133 -2.17 4.03 -7.84
CA ILE A 133 -0.89 3.38 -7.49
C ILE A 133 -0.47 3.81 -6.09
N VAL A 134 -0.04 2.83 -5.29
CA VAL A 134 0.66 3.06 -4.01
C VAL A 134 2.10 2.62 -4.15
N ASP A 135 3.01 3.56 -4.05
CA ASP A 135 4.45 3.32 -4.05
C ASP A 135 4.98 3.24 -2.62
N ALA A 136 5.27 2.04 -2.16
CA ALA A 136 5.91 1.73 -0.89
C ALA A 136 7.28 1.03 -1.07
N ILE A 137 7.91 1.21 -2.25
CA ILE A 137 9.25 0.72 -2.56
C ILE A 137 10.28 1.50 -1.75
N ASP A 138 11.41 0.91 -1.40
CA ASP A 138 12.53 1.56 -0.72
C ASP A 138 13.65 2.04 -1.67
N THR A 139 13.71 1.49 -2.87
CA THR A 139 14.75 1.79 -3.87
C THR A 139 14.42 3.05 -4.67
N VAL A 140 15.29 4.07 -4.60
CA VAL A 140 15.08 5.37 -5.26
C VAL A 140 14.89 5.23 -6.78
N THR A 141 15.70 4.42 -7.45
CA THR A 141 15.62 4.22 -8.90
C THR A 141 14.28 3.65 -9.32
N ALA A 142 13.78 2.64 -8.59
CA ALA A 142 12.49 2.02 -8.85
C ALA A 142 11.33 3.01 -8.59
N LYS A 143 11.38 3.78 -7.50
CA LYS A 143 10.38 4.84 -7.21
C LYS A 143 10.29 5.85 -8.35
N ILE A 144 11.43 6.33 -8.84
CA ILE A 144 11.48 7.31 -9.92
C ILE A 144 10.86 6.71 -11.20
N ALA A 145 11.22 5.49 -11.56
CA ALA A 145 10.68 4.82 -12.75
C ALA A 145 9.15 4.65 -12.66
N LEU A 146 8.66 4.20 -11.50
CA LEU A 146 7.23 4.02 -11.24
C LEU A 146 6.45 5.35 -11.33
N ILE A 147 7.00 6.41 -10.75
CA ILE A 147 6.38 7.74 -10.78
C ILE A 147 6.33 8.30 -12.21
N GLN A 148 7.40 8.13 -12.99
CA GLN A 148 7.43 8.56 -14.39
C GLN A 148 6.42 7.79 -15.24
N GLU A 149 6.28 6.50 -15.02
CA GLU A 149 5.32 5.67 -15.74
C GLU A 149 3.86 6.02 -15.36
N ALA A 150 3.60 6.23 -14.06
CA ALA A 150 2.29 6.70 -13.57
C ALA A 150 1.92 8.07 -14.17
N ASP A 151 2.87 9.02 -14.23
CA ASP A 151 2.67 10.35 -14.83
C ASP A 151 2.37 10.26 -16.33
N ALA A 152 3.15 9.45 -17.06
CA ALA A 152 2.96 9.24 -18.50
C ALA A 152 1.59 8.60 -18.83
N LEU A 153 1.09 7.72 -17.97
CA LEU A 153 -0.21 7.06 -18.11
C LEU A 153 -1.37 7.84 -17.47
N ASN A 154 -1.09 8.98 -16.83
CA ASN A 154 -2.05 9.76 -16.05
C ASN A 154 -2.75 8.95 -14.94
N ILE A 155 -2.06 7.99 -14.34
CA ILE A 155 -2.58 7.21 -13.22
C ILE A 155 -2.25 7.93 -11.91
N PRO A 156 -3.24 8.20 -11.04
CA PRO A 156 -2.98 8.80 -9.73
C PRO A 156 -2.05 7.91 -8.89
N ILE A 157 -1.06 8.54 -8.25
CA ILE A 157 -0.08 7.85 -7.41
C ILE A 157 0.14 8.57 -6.09
N ILE A 158 0.36 7.79 -5.02
CA ILE A 158 0.90 8.26 -3.74
C ILE A 158 2.19 7.49 -3.42
N SER A 159 3.23 8.20 -3.01
CA SER A 159 4.53 7.59 -2.70
C SER A 159 4.88 7.79 -1.22
N SER A 160 5.22 6.69 -0.54
CA SER A 160 5.76 6.75 0.81
C SER A 160 7.22 7.17 0.78
N MET A 161 7.56 8.20 1.56
CA MET A 161 8.94 8.61 1.78
C MET A 161 9.57 7.82 2.94
N GLY A 162 10.68 8.27 3.51
CA GLY A 162 11.36 7.56 4.60
C GLY A 162 10.51 7.53 5.87
N THR A 163 10.08 6.34 6.28
CA THR A 163 9.24 6.11 7.46
C THR A 163 9.99 5.41 8.60
N GLY A 164 11.16 4.82 8.34
CA GLY A 164 11.97 4.15 9.35
C GLY A 164 12.71 5.09 10.30
N ASN A 165 13.15 4.56 11.45
CA ASN A 165 13.89 5.26 12.49
C ASN A 165 13.17 6.48 13.06
N LYS A 166 11.86 6.37 13.29
CA LYS A 166 10.98 7.40 13.80
C LYS A 166 10.08 6.84 14.90
N LEU A 167 9.78 7.64 15.92
CA LEU A 167 8.99 7.25 17.09
C LEU A 167 7.71 8.07 17.24
N GLU A 168 7.61 9.22 16.56
CA GLU A 168 6.50 10.16 16.72
C GLU A 168 5.54 10.09 15.53
N PRO A 169 4.47 9.28 15.60
CA PRO A 169 3.56 9.07 14.48
C PRO A 169 2.73 10.31 14.11
N THR A 170 2.55 11.25 15.03
CA THR A 170 1.78 12.48 14.78
C THR A 170 2.50 13.45 13.84
N LYS A 171 3.78 13.22 13.57
CA LYS A 171 4.58 14.03 12.62
C LYS A 171 4.49 13.54 11.17
N PHE A 172 3.70 12.50 10.89
CA PHE A 172 3.42 12.09 9.51
C PHE A 172 2.39 13.01 8.86
N GLU A 173 2.65 13.37 7.61
CA GLU A 173 1.79 14.23 6.81
C GLU A 173 1.64 13.68 5.39
N VAL A 174 0.50 14.01 4.77
CA VAL A 174 0.26 13.85 3.34
C VAL A 174 0.43 15.21 2.68
N GLU A 175 1.39 15.35 1.76
CA GLU A 175 1.69 16.63 1.13
C GLU A 175 2.19 16.42 -0.31
N ASP A 176 2.35 17.52 -1.06
CA ASP A 176 3.12 17.49 -2.31
C ASP A 176 4.62 17.35 -2.02
N ILE A 177 5.32 16.55 -2.83
CA ILE A 177 6.77 16.32 -2.66
C ILE A 177 7.57 17.62 -2.56
N TYR A 178 7.19 18.67 -3.29
CA TYR A 178 7.90 19.95 -3.32
C TYR A 178 7.68 20.80 -2.07
N LYS A 179 6.70 20.48 -1.24
CA LYS A 179 6.44 21.11 0.05
C LYS A 179 7.00 20.33 1.25
N THR A 180 7.60 19.18 1.02
CA THR A 180 8.16 18.34 2.10
C THR A 180 9.42 18.99 2.69
N SER A 181 9.70 18.67 3.96
CA SER A 181 10.87 19.13 4.70
C SER A 181 11.53 17.95 5.43
N VAL A 182 12.67 18.15 6.07
CA VAL A 182 13.37 17.23 6.98
C VAL A 182 13.78 15.89 6.35
N CYS A 183 12.87 15.15 5.72
CA CYS A 183 13.08 13.79 5.23
C CYS A 183 14.21 13.70 4.16
N PRO A 184 15.30 12.95 4.40
CA PRO A 184 16.41 12.84 3.45
C PRO A 184 15.99 12.20 2.11
N LEU A 185 15.14 11.16 2.13
CA LEU A 185 14.63 10.53 0.91
C LEU A 185 13.81 11.52 0.10
N ALA A 186 12.91 12.29 0.72
CA ALA A 186 12.13 13.31 0.03
C ALA A 186 13.02 14.38 -0.61
N LYS A 187 14.14 14.75 0.02
CA LYS A 187 15.13 15.68 -0.55
C LYS A 187 15.74 15.15 -1.84
N VAL A 188 16.12 13.89 -1.87
CA VAL A 188 16.65 13.22 -3.07
C VAL A 188 15.57 13.16 -4.15
N MET A 189 14.38 12.68 -3.81
CA MET A 189 13.25 12.54 -4.74
C MET A 189 12.87 13.87 -5.38
N ARG A 190 12.80 14.99 -4.60
CA ARG A 190 12.53 16.32 -5.16
C ARG A 190 13.50 16.72 -6.26
N LYS A 191 14.80 16.50 -6.03
CA LYS A 191 15.84 16.82 -7.00
C LYS A 191 15.68 16.01 -8.28
N GLU A 192 15.56 14.70 -8.12
CA GLU A 192 15.48 13.75 -9.23
C GLU A 192 14.21 13.93 -10.07
N LEU A 193 13.06 14.14 -9.42
CA LEU A 193 11.78 14.35 -10.11
C LEU A 193 11.73 15.70 -10.83
N LYS A 194 12.30 16.76 -10.22
CA LYS A 194 12.40 18.06 -10.87
C LYS A 194 13.22 17.99 -12.17
N ASN A 195 14.34 17.27 -12.17
CA ASN A 195 15.19 17.08 -13.34
C ASN A 195 14.48 16.32 -14.47
N ARG A 196 13.44 15.54 -14.14
CA ARG A 196 12.62 14.75 -15.07
C ARG A 196 11.30 15.42 -15.46
N GLY A 197 11.09 16.65 -15.02
CA GLY A 197 9.91 17.44 -15.37
C GLY A 197 8.61 17.07 -14.63
N ILE A 198 8.68 16.19 -13.63
CA ILE A 198 7.53 15.85 -12.78
C ILE A 198 7.17 17.07 -11.92
N LYS A 199 5.97 17.61 -12.11
CA LYS A 199 5.54 18.88 -11.50
C LYS A 199 4.90 18.71 -10.13
N LYS A 200 4.37 17.54 -9.80
CA LYS A 200 3.67 17.25 -8.54
C LYS A 200 3.75 15.76 -8.23
N LEU A 201 3.77 15.44 -6.95
CA LEU A 201 3.64 14.07 -6.47
C LEU A 201 3.06 14.09 -5.06
N LYS A 202 1.96 13.40 -4.84
CA LYS A 202 1.42 13.18 -3.50
C LYS A 202 2.32 12.20 -2.75
N VAL A 203 2.73 12.58 -1.54
CA VAL A 203 3.60 11.74 -0.70
C VAL A 203 3.10 11.67 0.73
N VAL A 204 3.45 10.57 1.40
CA VAL A 204 3.42 10.47 2.87
C VAL A 204 4.86 10.61 3.36
N TYR A 205 5.10 11.52 4.31
CA TYR A 205 6.42 11.73 4.90
C TYR A 205 6.29 12.15 6.35
N SER A 206 7.38 12.11 7.10
CA SER A 206 7.42 12.61 8.48
C SER A 206 8.32 13.84 8.59
N LYS A 207 7.90 14.80 9.40
CA LYS A 207 8.70 15.95 9.84
C LYS A 207 9.64 15.63 11.00
N GLU A 208 9.64 14.40 11.49
CA GLU A 208 10.58 13.93 12.48
C GLU A 208 11.96 13.68 11.84
N GLU A 209 13.02 14.16 12.49
CA GLU A 209 14.36 13.77 12.10
C GLU A 209 14.59 12.28 12.40
N PRO A 210 15.13 11.50 11.44
CA PRO A 210 15.37 10.10 11.69
C PRO A 210 16.44 9.91 12.77
N ILE A 211 16.18 9.00 13.71
CA ILE A 211 17.15 8.63 14.74
C ILE A 211 18.40 8.04 14.06
N ARG A 212 19.55 8.59 14.37
CA ARG A 212 20.83 8.06 13.91
C ARG A 212 21.18 6.85 14.76
N LEU A 213 21.20 5.67 14.15
CA LEU A 213 21.67 4.46 14.81
C LEU A 213 23.20 4.46 14.79
N GLU A 214 23.82 4.30 15.94
CA GLU A 214 25.24 3.97 16.03
C GLU A 214 25.42 2.50 15.64
N ILE A 215 25.62 2.25 14.34
CA ILE A 215 25.89 0.90 13.85
C ILE A 215 27.40 0.67 14.00
N ASN A 216 27.78 -0.14 14.97
CA ASN A 216 29.13 -0.71 15.01
C ASN A 216 29.35 -1.48 13.69
N SER A 217 30.46 -1.19 13.02
CA SER A 217 30.79 -1.60 11.64
C SER A 217 30.73 -3.11 11.33
N ASN A 218 30.43 -3.94 12.31
CA ASN A 218 30.38 -5.40 12.20
C ASN A 218 28.97 -5.98 11.98
N ASN A 219 27.91 -5.17 12.07
CA ASN A 219 26.53 -5.62 11.85
C ASN A 219 25.88 -4.78 10.75
N LYS A 220 25.96 -5.23 9.50
CA LYS A 220 25.05 -4.76 8.44
C LYS A 220 23.65 -5.25 8.80
N VAL A 221 22.82 -4.38 9.36
CA VAL A 221 21.38 -4.63 9.46
C VAL A 221 20.78 -4.31 8.10
N PRO A 222 20.11 -5.25 7.42
CA PRO A 222 19.37 -4.95 6.20
C PRO A 222 18.32 -3.90 6.48
N GLY A 223 18.17 -2.92 5.58
CA GLY A 223 17.16 -1.86 5.66
C GLY A 223 15.72 -2.37 5.55
#